data_57c9c72877aa0573fa7fad03ea9a5f3a
#
_entry.id   57c9c72877aa0573fa7fad03ea9a5f3a
#
_cell.length_a   1.000
_cell.length_b   1.000
_cell.length_c   1.000
_cell.angle_alpha   90.00
_cell.angle_beta   90.00
_cell.angle_gamma   90.00
#
_symmetry.space_group_name_H-M   'P 1'
#
loop_
_entity.id
_entity.type
_entity.pdbx_description
1 polymer ?
#
loop_
_entity_poly.entity_id
_entity_poly.type
_entity_poly.pdbx_seq_one_letter_code
_entity_poly.pdbx_strand_id
1 'polypeptide(L)'
;QGFDYLAGRKVAIGTEGSGTYMTAELLFKVSGVEPAQRLAIGTDEALDELKRGNIDAMFYVAGFPVALFSEHVTAGDGLHIVPIGNKSITEFYPIAQIPAGTYPWQSQAISTVAVKAVLVSFNFRGNNCDYVGEFANIVYDNLDWLQQNGHPKWQSVDLDYPLKGWEQYDCVKKYRTSGD
;
A
#
# COMPACT_ATOMS: atom_id res chain seq x y z
N GLN A 1 -17.97 -3.39 -11.84
CA GLN A 1 -17.42 -2.05 -12.04
C GLN A 1 -15.91 -2.11 -11.76
N GLY A 2 -15.09 -1.50 -12.61
CA GLY A 2 -13.63 -1.47 -12.47
C GLY A 2 -13.11 -0.04 -12.36
N PHE A 3 -11.79 0.12 -12.39
CA PHE A 3 -11.11 1.41 -12.24
C PHE A 3 -11.64 2.50 -13.19
N ASP A 4 -11.91 2.15 -14.44
CA ASP A 4 -12.37 3.11 -15.48
C ASP A 4 -13.73 3.75 -15.14
N TYR A 5 -14.49 3.14 -14.23
CA TYR A 5 -15.76 3.68 -13.74
C TYR A 5 -15.59 4.95 -12.88
N LEU A 6 -14.36 5.25 -12.44
CA LEU A 6 -14.03 6.47 -11.71
C LEU A 6 -14.08 7.74 -12.60
N ALA A 7 -14.14 7.59 -13.92
CA ALA A 7 -14.33 8.72 -14.82
C ALA A 7 -15.59 9.52 -14.46
N GLY A 8 -15.44 10.84 -14.29
CA GLY A 8 -16.52 11.75 -13.92
C GLY A 8 -17.03 11.62 -12.47
N ARG A 9 -16.33 10.88 -11.59
CA ARG A 9 -16.69 10.67 -10.20
C ARG A 9 -15.96 11.63 -9.26
N LYS A 10 -16.48 11.80 -8.05
CA LYS A 10 -15.80 12.48 -6.94
C LYS A 10 -14.98 11.47 -6.17
N VAL A 11 -13.67 11.63 -6.14
CA VAL A 11 -12.77 10.61 -5.58
C VAL A 11 -11.83 11.23 -4.55
N ALA A 12 -11.80 10.68 -3.33
CA ALA A 12 -10.79 11.01 -2.35
C ALA A 12 -9.48 10.28 -2.67
N ILE A 13 -8.38 11.02 -2.73
CA ILE A 13 -7.08 10.51 -3.19
C ILE A 13 -6.00 10.50 -2.10
N GLY A 14 -6.37 10.76 -0.84
CA GLY A 14 -5.44 10.88 0.28
C GLY A 14 -4.92 12.29 0.44
N THR A 15 -4.30 12.58 1.59
CA THR A 15 -3.70 13.88 1.88
C THR A 15 -2.50 14.15 0.99
N GLU A 16 -2.27 15.39 0.61
CA GLU A 16 -1.09 15.80 -0.18
C GLU A 16 0.21 15.30 0.46
N GLY A 17 1.13 14.78 -0.36
CA GLY A 17 2.39 14.23 0.10
C GLY A 17 2.31 12.81 0.66
N SER A 18 1.13 12.23 0.81
CA SER A 18 0.99 10.82 1.22
C SER A 18 1.29 9.85 0.07
N GLY A 19 1.66 8.62 0.41
CA GLY A 19 1.81 7.54 -0.58
C GLY A 19 0.51 7.24 -1.32
N THR A 20 -0.65 7.38 -0.66
CA THR A 20 -1.97 7.23 -1.29
C THR A 20 -2.19 8.30 -2.35
N TYR A 21 -1.93 9.57 -2.01
CA TYR A 21 -2.06 10.70 -2.94
C TYR A 21 -1.19 10.51 -4.19
N MET A 22 0.09 10.24 -3.99
CA MET A 22 1.04 10.07 -5.10
C MET A 22 0.65 8.90 -6.01
N THR A 23 0.22 7.77 -5.40
CA THR A 23 -0.20 6.59 -6.15
C THR A 23 -1.48 6.86 -6.93
N ALA A 24 -2.50 7.46 -6.31
CA ALA A 24 -3.76 7.80 -6.98
C ALA A 24 -3.55 8.72 -8.18
N GLU A 25 -2.77 9.80 -8.01
CA GLU A 25 -2.43 10.73 -9.10
C GLU A 25 -1.73 10.01 -10.25
N LEU A 26 -0.79 9.10 -9.94
CA LEU A 26 -0.08 8.36 -10.96
C LEU A 26 -1.00 7.37 -11.69
N LEU A 27 -1.89 6.66 -10.97
CA LEU A 27 -2.86 5.76 -11.58
C LEU A 27 -3.81 6.49 -12.54
N PHE A 28 -4.32 7.65 -12.16
CA PHE A 28 -5.12 8.49 -13.05
C PHE A 28 -4.34 8.96 -14.26
N LYS A 29 -3.09 9.40 -14.05
CA LYS A 29 -2.21 9.85 -15.15
C LYS A 29 -1.92 8.75 -16.17
N VAL A 30 -1.58 7.53 -15.71
CA VAL A 30 -1.21 6.44 -16.64
C VAL A 30 -2.43 5.80 -17.31
N SER A 31 -3.58 5.80 -16.64
CA SER A 31 -4.82 5.24 -17.20
C SER A 31 -5.57 6.20 -18.13
N GLY A 32 -5.32 7.50 -18.01
CA GLY A 32 -6.11 8.53 -18.69
C GLY A 32 -7.54 8.69 -18.15
N VAL A 33 -7.86 8.07 -17.00
CA VAL A 33 -9.16 8.23 -16.34
C VAL A 33 -9.22 9.58 -15.63
N GLU A 34 -10.23 10.39 -15.95
CA GLU A 34 -10.40 11.72 -15.41
C GLU A 34 -11.61 11.79 -14.45
N PRO A 35 -11.41 11.84 -13.13
CA PRO A 35 -12.47 12.09 -12.16
C PRO A 35 -13.04 13.51 -12.32
N ALA A 36 -14.31 13.72 -11.97
CA ALA A 36 -14.90 15.06 -11.92
C ALA A 36 -14.26 15.89 -10.81
N GLN A 37 -13.87 15.27 -9.70
CA GLN A 37 -13.22 15.93 -8.58
C GLN A 37 -12.26 14.97 -7.89
N ARG A 38 -11.06 15.46 -7.57
CA ARG A 38 -10.06 14.81 -6.70
C ARG A 38 -10.01 15.55 -5.39
N LEU A 39 -10.28 14.86 -4.28
CA LEU A 39 -10.28 15.44 -2.94
C LEU A 39 -9.05 14.96 -2.17
N ALA A 40 -8.21 15.89 -1.78
CA ALA A 40 -6.99 15.62 -1.00
C ALA A 40 -7.31 15.58 0.50
N ILE A 41 -8.07 14.58 0.95
CA ILE A 41 -8.51 14.38 2.34
C ILE A 41 -7.96 13.08 2.92
N GLY A 42 -7.91 13.00 4.26
CA GLY A 42 -7.42 11.83 4.98
C GLY A 42 -8.34 10.62 4.83
N THR A 43 -7.83 9.42 5.13
CA THR A 43 -8.55 8.16 4.92
C THR A 43 -9.79 8.03 5.81
N ASP A 44 -9.73 8.48 7.06
CA ASP A 44 -10.88 8.42 7.99
C ASP A 44 -12.01 9.34 7.52
N GLU A 45 -11.67 10.60 7.20
CA GLU A 45 -12.61 11.58 6.63
C GLU A 45 -13.19 11.07 5.30
N ALA A 46 -12.35 10.50 4.44
CA ALA A 46 -12.78 9.95 3.16
C ALA A 46 -13.78 8.81 3.33
N LEU A 47 -13.58 7.92 4.32
CA LEU A 47 -14.52 6.85 4.60
C LEU A 47 -15.86 7.40 5.08
N ASP A 48 -15.85 8.40 5.95
CA ASP A 48 -17.07 9.06 6.43
C ASP A 48 -17.84 9.74 5.29
N GLU A 49 -17.15 10.46 4.42
CA GLU A 49 -17.77 11.12 3.25
C GLU A 49 -18.30 10.09 2.24
N LEU A 50 -17.61 8.98 2.06
CA LEU A 50 -18.08 7.87 1.21
C LEU A 50 -19.36 7.24 1.76
N LYS A 51 -19.43 6.99 3.08
CA LYS A 51 -20.62 6.45 3.74
C LYS A 51 -21.81 7.38 3.69
N ARG A 52 -21.56 8.71 3.72
CA ARG A 52 -22.62 9.73 3.56
C ARG A 52 -23.06 9.91 2.11
N GLY A 53 -22.35 9.30 1.14
CA GLY A 53 -22.63 9.47 -0.28
C GLY A 53 -22.20 10.83 -0.85
N ASN A 54 -21.32 11.56 -0.16
CA ASN A 54 -20.81 12.85 -0.60
C ASN A 54 -19.69 12.70 -1.66
N ILE A 55 -19.02 11.53 -1.66
CA ILE A 55 -18.04 11.10 -2.66
C ILE A 55 -18.39 9.72 -3.19
N ASP A 56 -17.89 9.38 -4.37
CA ASP A 56 -18.19 8.13 -5.05
C ASP A 56 -17.15 7.03 -4.77
N ALA A 57 -15.92 7.40 -4.47
CA ALA A 57 -14.83 6.47 -4.18
C ALA A 57 -13.73 7.10 -3.34
N MET A 58 -12.90 6.25 -2.74
CA MET A 58 -11.67 6.66 -2.06
C MET A 58 -10.52 5.71 -2.39
N PHE A 59 -9.31 6.26 -2.41
CA PHE A 59 -8.09 5.47 -2.46
C PHE A 59 -7.55 5.20 -1.05
N TYR A 60 -6.95 4.04 -0.89
CA TYR A 60 -6.16 3.71 0.28
C TYR A 60 -5.00 2.79 -0.10
N VAL A 61 -3.78 3.27 0.03
CA VAL A 61 -2.56 2.49 -0.19
C VAL A 61 -2.04 2.01 1.16
N ALA A 62 -2.22 0.72 1.43
CA ALA A 62 -1.85 0.08 2.68
C ALA A 62 -1.62 -1.43 2.50
N GLY A 63 -1.00 -2.07 3.49
CA GLY A 63 -0.98 -3.53 3.59
C GLY A 63 -2.32 -4.02 4.17
N PHE A 64 -2.96 -4.99 3.50
CA PHE A 64 -4.20 -5.57 4.01
C PHE A 64 -3.93 -6.71 5.04
N PRO A 65 -4.89 -6.99 5.97
CA PRO A 65 -6.10 -6.21 6.25
C PRO A 65 -5.78 -4.88 6.93
N VAL A 66 -6.60 -3.86 6.68
CA VAL A 66 -6.49 -2.56 7.36
C VAL A 66 -7.57 -2.43 8.42
N ALA A 67 -7.21 -1.95 9.61
CA ALA A 67 -8.12 -1.78 10.74
C ALA A 67 -9.32 -0.90 10.36
N LEU A 68 -9.09 0.20 9.63
CA LEU A 68 -10.13 1.10 9.16
C LEU A 68 -11.30 0.36 8.47
N PHE A 69 -11.00 -0.60 7.59
CA PHE A 69 -12.05 -1.35 6.90
C PHE A 69 -12.61 -2.52 7.71
N SER A 70 -11.78 -3.14 8.56
CA SER A 70 -12.22 -4.24 9.41
C SER A 70 -13.16 -3.78 10.53
N GLU A 71 -12.92 -2.59 11.08
CA GLU A 71 -13.61 -2.08 12.26
C GLU A 71 -14.76 -1.14 11.90
N HIS A 72 -14.64 -0.40 10.79
CA HIS A 72 -15.57 0.67 10.46
C HIS A 72 -16.41 0.42 9.21
N VAL A 73 -16.25 -0.70 8.49
CA VAL A 73 -17.09 -1.03 7.33
C VAL A 73 -17.86 -2.31 7.60
N THR A 74 -19.15 -2.30 7.29
CA THR A 74 -20.06 -3.43 7.41
C THR A 74 -20.75 -3.72 6.07
N ALA A 75 -21.36 -4.90 5.95
CA ALA A 75 -22.17 -5.23 4.76
C ALA A 75 -23.36 -4.28 4.55
N GLY A 76 -23.86 -3.66 5.63
CA GLY A 76 -24.95 -2.69 5.58
C GLY A 76 -24.58 -1.34 4.94
N ASP A 77 -23.30 -1.02 4.85
CA ASP A 77 -22.82 0.24 4.24
C ASP A 77 -22.93 0.20 2.69
N GLY A 78 -23.11 -0.96 2.07
CA GLY A 78 -23.20 -1.10 0.62
C GLY A 78 -21.91 -0.78 -0.15
N LEU A 79 -20.78 -0.74 0.55
CA LEU A 79 -19.48 -0.45 -0.03
C LEU A 79 -18.86 -1.71 -0.63
N HIS A 80 -18.01 -1.54 -1.63
CA HIS A 80 -17.21 -2.61 -2.24
C HIS A 80 -15.84 -2.11 -2.67
N ILE A 81 -14.87 -3.03 -2.73
CA ILE A 81 -13.55 -2.73 -3.26
C ILE A 81 -13.60 -2.77 -4.79
N VAL A 82 -13.15 -1.71 -5.44
CA VAL A 82 -13.11 -1.60 -6.89
C VAL A 82 -11.89 -2.34 -7.43
N PRO A 83 -12.06 -3.34 -8.32
CA PRO A 83 -10.93 -4.01 -8.93
C PRO A 83 -10.17 -3.09 -9.89
N ILE A 84 -8.84 -3.25 -9.91
CA ILE A 84 -7.95 -2.49 -10.79
C ILE A 84 -7.43 -3.44 -11.86
N GLY A 85 -8.08 -3.43 -13.02
CA GLY A 85 -7.72 -4.24 -14.19
C GLY A 85 -7.41 -3.42 -15.45
N ASN A 86 -7.27 -2.10 -15.32
CA ASN A 86 -6.90 -1.23 -16.44
C ASN A 86 -5.51 -1.60 -16.97
N LYS A 87 -5.37 -1.86 -18.27
CA LYS A 87 -4.15 -2.37 -18.89
C LYS A 87 -2.97 -1.41 -18.72
N SER A 88 -3.18 -0.12 -18.92
CA SER A 88 -2.13 0.88 -18.75
C SER A 88 -1.58 0.91 -17.32
N ILE A 89 -2.42 0.64 -16.32
CA ILE A 89 -1.98 0.53 -14.93
C ILE A 89 -1.18 -0.76 -14.72
N THR A 90 -1.68 -1.90 -15.19
CA THR A 90 -1.07 -3.22 -14.95
C THR A 90 0.23 -3.44 -15.72
N GLU A 91 0.55 -2.61 -16.70
CA GLU A 91 1.86 -2.58 -17.37
C GLU A 91 2.95 -1.97 -16.46
N PHE A 92 2.58 -1.06 -15.54
CA PHE A 92 3.53 -0.38 -14.64
C PHE A 92 3.56 -0.97 -13.23
N TYR A 93 2.43 -1.50 -12.75
CA TYR A 93 2.29 -2.01 -11.39
C TYR A 93 2.09 -3.52 -11.38
N PRO A 94 2.76 -4.25 -10.47
CA PRO A 94 2.51 -5.66 -10.31
C PRO A 94 1.07 -5.91 -9.87
N ILE A 95 0.44 -6.89 -10.50
CA ILE A 95 -0.91 -7.35 -10.12
C ILE A 95 -0.82 -8.03 -8.77
N ALA A 96 -1.76 -7.70 -7.89
CA ALA A 96 -1.95 -8.33 -6.59
C ALA A 96 -3.41 -8.73 -6.41
N GLN A 97 -3.66 -9.55 -5.39
CA GLN A 97 -5.00 -9.99 -5.05
C GLN A 97 -5.27 -9.81 -3.56
N ILE A 98 -6.41 -9.20 -3.24
CA ILE A 98 -6.95 -9.22 -1.89
C ILE A 98 -7.81 -10.50 -1.78
N PRO A 99 -7.45 -11.48 -0.93
CA PRO A 99 -8.18 -12.73 -0.83
C PRO A 99 -9.64 -12.54 -0.41
N ALA A 100 -10.52 -13.44 -0.83
CA ALA A 100 -11.89 -13.48 -0.35
C ALA A 100 -11.90 -13.62 1.18
N GLY A 101 -12.81 -12.91 1.84
CA GLY A 101 -12.93 -12.96 3.30
C GLY A 101 -11.85 -12.20 4.06
N THR A 102 -11.00 -11.41 3.40
CA THR A 102 -10.06 -10.50 4.07
C THR A 102 -10.81 -9.53 5.00
N TYR A 103 -11.98 -9.09 4.57
CA TYR A 103 -12.92 -8.31 5.38
C TYR A 103 -14.26 -9.06 5.50
N PRO A 104 -14.99 -8.99 6.65
CA PRO A 104 -16.27 -9.70 6.84
C PRO A 104 -17.34 -9.38 5.77
N TRP A 105 -17.26 -8.21 5.18
CA TRP A 105 -18.19 -7.72 4.16
C TRP A 105 -17.76 -8.02 2.72
N GLN A 106 -16.52 -8.57 2.51
CA GLN A 106 -15.96 -8.84 1.19
C GLN A 106 -15.92 -10.36 0.93
N SER A 107 -16.86 -10.87 0.15
CA SER A 107 -17.02 -12.30 -0.11
C SER A 107 -16.20 -12.84 -1.28
N GLN A 108 -15.67 -11.98 -2.15
CA GLN A 108 -14.95 -12.39 -3.35
C GLN A 108 -13.50 -11.86 -3.30
N ALA A 109 -12.59 -12.62 -3.92
CA ALA A 109 -11.24 -12.14 -4.14
C ALA A 109 -11.24 -10.95 -5.13
N ILE A 110 -10.44 -9.94 -4.84
CA ILE A 110 -10.38 -8.70 -5.63
C ILE A 110 -9.01 -8.55 -6.26
N SER A 111 -8.97 -8.44 -7.59
CA SER A 111 -7.75 -8.09 -8.31
C SER A 111 -7.44 -6.61 -8.12
N THR A 112 -6.21 -6.31 -7.74
CA THR A 112 -5.72 -4.95 -7.55
C THR A 112 -4.27 -4.86 -8.02
N VAL A 113 -3.62 -3.73 -7.79
CA VAL A 113 -2.19 -3.56 -8.02
C VAL A 113 -1.48 -3.26 -6.71
N ALA A 114 -0.19 -3.59 -6.66
CA ALA A 114 0.63 -3.36 -5.48
C ALA A 114 1.72 -2.34 -5.73
N VAL A 115 2.07 -1.60 -4.69
CA VAL A 115 3.28 -0.79 -4.58
C VAL A 115 4.22 -1.44 -3.57
N LYS A 116 5.52 -1.25 -3.75
CA LYS A 116 6.51 -1.76 -2.82
C LYS A 116 6.63 -0.82 -1.62
N ALA A 117 6.66 -1.38 -0.42
CA ALA A 117 7.09 -0.66 0.77
C ALA A 117 8.60 -0.80 0.89
N VAL A 118 9.31 0.32 0.95
CA VAL A 118 10.78 0.35 1.03
C VAL A 118 11.18 1.14 2.26
N LEU A 119 12.01 0.55 3.10
CA LEU A 119 12.64 1.26 4.20
C LEU A 119 13.86 2.01 3.64
N VAL A 120 13.89 3.32 3.82
CA VAL A 120 14.98 4.18 3.36
C VAL A 120 15.66 4.87 4.52
N SER A 121 16.94 5.18 4.37
CA SER A 121 17.74 5.90 5.35
C SER A 121 18.60 6.98 4.67
N PHE A 122 19.07 7.94 5.45
CA PHE A 122 20.13 8.83 5.00
C PHE A 122 21.44 8.06 4.82
N ASN A 123 22.33 8.58 3.98
CA ASN A 123 23.68 8.04 3.84
C ASN A 123 24.54 8.52 5.03
N PHE A 124 24.32 7.92 6.18
CA PHE A 124 25.05 8.21 7.40
C PHE A 124 26.51 7.72 7.34
N ARG A 125 27.38 8.35 8.15
CA ARG A 125 28.77 7.93 8.38
C ARG A 125 28.98 7.72 9.89
N GLY A 126 30.02 6.96 10.25
CA GLY A 126 30.36 6.66 11.64
C GLY A 126 29.27 5.88 12.37
N ASN A 127 29.06 6.15 13.66
CA ASN A 127 28.17 5.37 14.53
C ASN A 127 26.73 5.27 14.03
N ASN A 128 26.20 6.29 13.36
CA ASN A 128 24.85 6.22 12.81
C ASN A 128 24.72 5.19 11.67
N CYS A 129 25.80 4.95 10.92
CA CYS A 129 25.86 3.86 9.95
C CYS A 129 25.75 2.50 10.66
N ASP A 130 26.46 2.35 11.77
CA ASP A 130 26.46 1.10 12.56
C ASP A 130 25.05 0.85 13.13
N TYR A 131 24.39 1.86 13.71
CA TYR A 131 23.03 1.73 14.22
C TYR A 131 22.01 1.32 13.15
N VAL A 132 22.13 1.83 11.92
CA VAL A 132 21.25 1.41 10.81
C VAL A 132 21.52 -0.04 10.43
N GLY A 133 22.80 -0.46 10.41
CA GLY A 133 23.19 -1.84 10.14
C GLY A 133 22.66 -2.79 11.22
N GLU A 134 22.82 -2.46 12.50
CA GLU A 134 22.29 -3.23 13.64
C GLU A 134 20.75 -3.33 13.58
N PHE A 135 20.06 -2.23 13.30
CA PHE A 135 18.62 -2.24 13.16
C PHE A 135 18.18 -3.18 12.04
N ALA A 136 18.85 -3.14 10.88
CA ALA A 136 18.54 -4.04 9.78
C ALA A 136 18.73 -5.51 10.20
N ASN A 137 19.85 -5.86 10.87
CA ASN A 137 20.06 -7.21 11.38
C ASN A 137 18.97 -7.66 12.33
N ILE A 138 18.54 -6.80 13.26
CA ILE A 138 17.42 -7.11 14.16
C ILE A 138 16.17 -7.48 13.37
N VAL A 139 15.86 -6.76 12.28
CA VAL A 139 14.70 -7.07 11.43
C VAL A 139 14.88 -8.41 10.71
N TYR A 140 16.07 -8.67 10.14
CA TYR A 140 16.35 -9.95 9.48
C TYR A 140 16.28 -11.13 10.44
N ASP A 141 16.93 -11.03 11.60
CA ASP A 141 17.00 -12.10 12.60
C ASP A 141 15.64 -12.41 13.22
N ASN A 142 14.72 -11.45 13.23
CA ASN A 142 13.38 -11.60 13.78
C ASN A 142 12.29 -11.72 12.70
N LEU A 143 12.63 -11.94 11.44
CA LEU A 143 11.63 -12.02 10.37
C LEU A 143 10.62 -13.13 10.63
N ASP A 144 11.08 -14.33 11.00
CA ASP A 144 10.21 -15.47 11.30
C ASP A 144 9.25 -15.16 12.45
N TRP A 145 9.73 -14.50 13.48
CA TRP A 145 8.90 -14.07 14.60
C TRP A 145 7.85 -13.04 14.18
N LEU A 146 8.25 -12.07 13.35
CA LEU A 146 7.35 -11.04 12.80
C LEU A 146 6.28 -11.67 11.90
N GLN A 147 6.63 -12.68 11.11
CA GLN A 147 5.70 -13.41 10.26
C GLN A 147 4.67 -14.20 11.06
N GLN A 148 5.05 -14.71 12.24
CA GLN A 148 4.17 -15.50 13.10
C GLN A 148 3.32 -14.65 14.04
N ASN A 149 3.85 -13.54 14.54
CA ASN A 149 3.27 -12.76 15.63
C ASN A 149 2.94 -11.31 15.27
N GLY A 150 3.47 -10.82 14.15
CA GLY A 150 3.26 -9.45 13.68
C GLY A 150 1.99 -9.28 12.85
N HIS A 151 1.87 -8.12 12.22
CA HIS A 151 0.77 -7.88 11.29
C HIS A 151 0.79 -8.93 10.15
N PRO A 152 -0.36 -9.46 9.69
CA PRO A 152 -0.44 -10.51 8.65
C PRO A 152 0.37 -10.20 7.38
N LYS A 153 0.58 -8.92 7.07
CA LYS A 153 1.40 -8.50 5.93
C LYS A 153 2.86 -8.95 6.03
N TRP A 154 3.40 -9.18 7.23
CA TRP A 154 4.75 -9.71 7.40
C TRP A 154 4.95 -11.07 6.72
N GLN A 155 3.90 -11.89 6.60
CA GLN A 155 3.96 -13.20 5.92
C GLN A 155 4.34 -13.10 4.44
N SER A 156 4.19 -11.93 3.82
CA SER A 156 4.54 -11.68 2.41
C SER A 156 5.72 -10.71 2.26
N VAL A 157 6.44 -10.40 3.34
CA VAL A 157 7.65 -9.57 3.28
C VAL A 157 8.83 -10.42 2.82
N ASP A 158 9.49 -9.94 1.78
CA ASP A 158 10.76 -10.44 1.28
C ASP A 158 11.80 -9.32 1.43
N LEU A 159 12.70 -9.48 2.40
CA LEU A 159 13.72 -8.48 2.72
C LEU A 159 14.83 -8.43 1.66
N ASP A 160 14.97 -9.48 0.85
CA ASP A 160 15.96 -9.58 -0.23
C ASP A 160 15.37 -9.26 -1.61
N TYR A 161 14.13 -8.77 -1.65
CA TYR A 161 13.46 -8.44 -2.90
C TYR A 161 14.27 -7.42 -3.72
N PRO A 162 14.67 -7.74 -4.96
CA PRO A 162 15.49 -6.85 -5.77
C PRO A 162 14.70 -5.60 -6.20
N LEU A 163 15.19 -4.43 -5.82
CA LEU A 163 14.63 -3.14 -6.20
C LEU A 163 15.41 -2.58 -7.38
N LYS A 164 14.81 -2.62 -8.58
CA LYS A 164 15.45 -2.09 -9.78
C LYS A 164 15.76 -0.59 -9.62
N GLY A 165 17.01 -0.21 -9.79
CA GLY A 165 17.46 1.18 -9.67
C GLY A 165 17.78 1.62 -8.23
N TRP A 166 17.71 0.71 -7.26
CA TRP A 166 18.08 0.94 -5.87
C TRP A 166 19.09 -0.11 -5.43
N GLU A 167 20.09 0.32 -4.70
CA GLU A 167 21.05 -0.58 -4.07
C GLU A 167 20.78 -0.65 -2.57
N GLN A 168 21.06 -1.83 -2.00
CA GLN A 168 21.03 -1.97 -0.56
C GLN A 168 22.10 -1.06 0.06
N TYR A 169 21.75 -0.40 1.15
CA TYR A 169 22.62 0.53 1.84
C TYR A 169 23.88 -0.18 2.37
N ASP A 170 25.06 0.42 2.14
CA ASP A 170 26.34 -0.22 2.46
C ASP A 170 26.49 -0.55 3.94
N CYS A 171 25.93 0.26 4.83
CA CYS A 171 25.94 -0.03 6.26
C CYS A 171 25.16 -1.32 6.59
N VAL A 172 24.08 -1.61 5.86
CA VAL A 172 23.34 -2.87 5.99
C VAL A 172 24.15 -4.03 5.43
N LYS A 173 24.74 -3.88 4.23
CA LYS A 173 25.60 -4.92 3.63
C LYS A 173 26.75 -5.33 4.56
N LYS A 174 27.44 -4.36 5.17
CA LYS A 174 28.56 -4.59 6.10
C LYS A 174 28.16 -5.49 7.25
N TYR A 175 27.00 -5.29 7.84
CA TYR A 175 26.54 -6.06 9.00
C TYR A 175 26.05 -7.46 8.63
N ARG A 176 25.45 -7.63 7.46
CA ARG A 176 24.99 -8.95 6.97
C ARG A 176 26.15 -9.89 6.61
N THR A 177 27.25 -9.37 6.07
CA THR A 177 28.42 -10.17 5.71
C THR A 177 29.31 -10.52 6.91
N SER A 178 29.08 -9.93 8.08
CA SER A 178 29.86 -10.18 9.30
C SER A 178 29.24 -11.26 10.21
N GLY A 179 28.12 -11.84 9.82
CA GLY A 179 27.37 -12.84 10.60
C GLY A 179 27.44 -14.28 10.08
N ASP A 180 28.27 -14.56 9.06
CA ASP A 180 28.56 -15.92 8.55
C ASP A 180 29.83 -16.52 9.17
#